data_e7d26efcc5cd92a75c22487adaee41a1
#
_entry.id   e7d26efcc5cd92a75c22487adaee41a1
#
_cell.length_a   1.000
_cell.length_b   1.000
_cell.length_c   1.000
_cell.angle_alpha   90.00
_cell.angle_beta   90.00
_cell.angle_gamma   90.00
#
_symmetry.space_group_name_H-M   'P 1'
#
loop_
_entity.id
_entity.type
_entity.pdbx_description
1 polymer ?
#
loop_
_entity_poly.entity_id
_entity_poly.type
_entity_poly.pdbx_seq_one_letter_code
_entity_poly.pdbx_strand_id
1 'polypeptide(L)'
;AQTGDTLPALAVHFNTTEEKIRQANPNIPSNATTMPPGMPMKIPIYYLPLWGTPYQIIPDDQFVDGPSTINFDTGEFVALHPGWLKDYSAFAGDKTRTGAEIIDLVAINFSISPRILLAFLEYQSKGLTDPNPPGTEYPLGYEDFSYEGLYMQLVWASNILNNGYYGWRSGHIKSFEHPDGRLERPDPWQNAATVAIQSYFITKPTNEYNLAIGPDGFAKTFTILFGNPWVSPSTLIPVSLNQPILLFPFSAGQSWTYTGGPHSGWGTLEPYSGIDFAPPANIGG
;
A
#
# COMPACT_ATOMS: atom_id res chain seq x y z
N ALA A 1 -9.03 -18.57 -1.45
CA ALA A 1 -9.25 -17.15 -1.18
C ALA A 1 -8.20 -16.63 -0.20
N GLN A 2 -7.75 -15.43 -0.39
CA GLN A 2 -6.85 -14.70 0.51
C GLN A 2 -7.65 -13.73 1.39
N THR A 3 -6.98 -13.17 2.39
CA THR A 3 -7.60 -12.15 3.25
C THR A 3 -8.00 -10.93 2.42
N GLY A 4 -9.27 -10.55 2.49
CA GLY A 4 -9.83 -9.40 1.79
C GLY A 4 -10.26 -9.64 0.35
N ASP A 5 -10.19 -10.87 -0.14
CA ASP A 5 -10.72 -11.21 -1.47
C ASP A 5 -12.23 -10.93 -1.54
N THR A 6 -12.62 -10.27 -2.63
CA THR A 6 -14.02 -10.08 -3.01
C THR A 6 -14.30 -10.74 -4.35
N LEU A 7 -15.52 -11.16 -4.57
CA LEU A 7 -15.88 -11.78 -5.86
C LEU A 7 -15.66 -10.83 -7.06
N PRO A 8 -16.01 -9.53 -7.00
CA PRO A 8 -15.71 -8.60 -8.08
C PRO A 8 -14.21 -8.50 -8.37
N ALA A 9 -13.37 -8.38 -7.34
CA ALA A 9 -11.92 -8.28 -7.51
C ALA A 9 -11.35 -9.55 -8.14
N LEU A 10 -11.72 -10.74 -7.63
CA LEU A 10 -11.30 -12.01 -8.21
C LEU A 10 -11.73 -12.16 -9.66
N ALA A 11 -12.95 -11.72 -10.01
CA ALA A 11 -13.41 -11.76 -11.39
C ALA A 11 -12.53 -10.91 -12.33
N VAL A 12 -12.11 -9.74 -11.88
CA VAL A 12 -11.19 -8.86 -12.63
C VAL A 12 -9.80 -9.47 -12.72
N HIS A 13 -9.24 -9.95 -11.60
CA HIS A 13 -7.90 -10.53 -11.55
C HIS A 13 -7.75 -11.70 -12.53
N PHE A 14 -8.73 -12.60 -12.54
CA PHE A 14 -8.71 -13.81 -13.38
C PHE A 14 -9.38 -13.61 -14.75
N ASN A 15 -9.72 -12.38 -15.13
CA ASN A 15 -10.41 -12.08 -16.38
C ASN A 15 -11.66 -12.93 -16.62
N THR A 16 -12.48 -13.04 -15.61
CA THR A 16 -13.74 -13.79 -15.64
C THR A 16 -14.88 -12.90 -15.13
N THR A 17 -16.02 -13.48 -14.80
CA THR A 17 -17.15 -12.77 -14.21
C THR A 17 -17.56 -13.41 -12.88
N GLU A 18 -18.16 -12.62 -11.97
CA GLU A 18 -18.70 -13.14 -10.71
C GLU A 18 -19.68 -14.29 -10.95
N GLU A 19 -20.53 -14.16 -11.97
CA GLU A 19 -21.48 -15.20 -12.34
C GLU A 19 -20.80 -16.53 -12.65
N LYS A 20 -19.73 -16.52 -13.44
CA LYS A 20 -18.95 -17.73 -13.76
C LYS A 20 -18.25 -18.32 -12.54
N ILE A 21 -17.73 -17.45 -11.63
CA ILE A 21 -17.16 -17.92 -10.37
C ILE A 21 -18.24 -18.59 -9.53
N ARG A 22 -19.44 -18.01 -9.40
CA ARG A 22 -20.55 -18.59 -8.64
C ARG A 22 -21.04 -19.89 -9.26
N GLN A 23 -21.15 -19.97 -10.58
CA GLN A 23 -21.52 -21.23 -11.30
C GLN A 23 -20.53 -22.36 -11.00
N ALA A 24 -19.23 -22.04 -10.92
CA ALA A 24 -18.19 -23.01 -10.58
C ALA A 24 -18.16 -23.38 -9.09
N ASN A 25 -18.79 -22.59 -8.22
CA ASN A 25 -18.81 -22.72 -6.76
C ASN A 25 -20.23 -22.54 -6.21
N PRO A 26 -21.13 -23.49 -6.41
CA PRO A 26 -22.56 -23.35 -6.02
C PRO A 26 -22.77 -23.25 -4.49
N ASN A 27 -21.76 -23.54 -3.70
CA ASN A 27 -21.75 -23.41 -2.23
C ASN A 27 -21.53 -21.95 -1.75
N ILE A 28 -21.21 -21.02 -2.62
CA ILE A 28 -21.09 -19.61 -2.25
C ILE A 28 -22.49 -19.00 -2.12
N PRO A 29 -22.87 -18.46 -0.94
CA PRO A 29 -24.16 -17.79 -0.76
C PRO A 29 -24.37 -16.66 -1.77
N SER A 30 -25.60 -16.48 -2.24
CA SER A 30 -25.92 -15.47 -3.26
C SER A 30 -25.61 -14.04 -2.81
N ASN A 31 -25.72 -13.77 -1.51
CA ASN A 31 -25.43 -12.48 -0.90
C ASN A 31 -23.98 -12.31 -0.43
N ALA A 32 -23.11 -13.31 -0.59
CA ALA A 32 -21.71 -13.20 -0.21
C ALA A 32 -20.96 -12.31 -1.19
N THR A 33 -20.23 -11.34 -0.69
CA THR A 33 -19.36 -10.43 -1.47
C THR A 33 -17.89 -10.65 -1.15
N THR A 34 -17.57 -11.03 0.09
CA THR A 34 -16.23 -11.33 0.57
C THR A 34 -16.06 -12.82 0.81
N MET A 35 -14.85 -13.31 0.57
CA MET A 35 -14.53 -14.73 0.72
C MET A 35 -13.71 -14.97 1.99
N PRO A 36 -14.07 -15.99 2.81
CA PRO A 36 -13.26 -16.34 3.96
C PRO A 36 -11.83 -16.72 3.54
N PRO A 37 -10.80 -16.23 4.26
CA PRO A 37 -9.42 -16.64 4.01
C PRO A 37 -9.26 -18.15 4.07
N GLY A 38 -8.50 -18.71 3.13
CA GLY A 38 -8.30 -20.16 3.02
C GLY A 38 -9.44 -20.93 2.34
N MET A 39 -10.55 -20.28 2.00
CA MET A 39 -11.65 -20.97 1.30
C MET A 39 -11.16 -21.47 -0.08
N PRO A 40 -11.24 -22.79 -0.36
CA PRO A 40 -10.91 -23.30 -1.67
C PRO A 40 -12.00 -22.91 -2.67
N MET A 41 -11.57 -22.36 -3.81
CA MET A 41 -12.47 -21.89 -4.86
C MET A 41 -12.03 -22.44 -6.24
N LYS A 42 -12.99 -22.73 -7.09
CA LYS A 42 -12.77 -23.01 -8.52
C LYS A 42 -12.97 -21.70 -9.27
N ILE A 43 -11.91 -21.17 -9.87
CA ILE A 43 -12.01 -19.93 -10.66
C ILE A 43 -11.77 -20.28 -12.12
N PRO A 44 -12.73 -20.03 -13.03
CA PRO A 44 -12.51 -20.16 -14.46
C PRO A 44 -11.46 -19.16 -14.92
N ILE A 45 -10.34 -19.63 -15.43
CA ILE A 45 -9.21 -18.80 -15.87
C ILE A 45 -9.24 -18.74 -17.40
N TYR A 46 -9.19 -17.51 -17.92
CA TYR A 46 -9.00 -17.29 -19.35
C TYR A 46 -7.55 -16.86 -19.59
N TYR A 47 -6.86 -17.59 -20.44
CA TYR A 47 -5.49 -17.28 -20.80
C TYR A 47 -5.36 -15.84 -21.34
N LEU A 48 -4.42 -15.10 -20.76
CA LEU A 48 -4.05 -13.76 -21.21
C LEU A 48 -2.54 -13.70 -21.39
N PRO A 49 -2.05 -13.46 -22.62
CA PRO A 49 -0.60 -13.44 -22.91
C PRO A 49 0.14 -12.26 -22.28
N LEU A 50 -0.60 -11.37 -21.59
CA LEU A 50 -0.04 -10.13 -20.99
C LEU A 50 0.24 -10.27 -19.48
N TRP A 51 0.11 -11.45 -18.89
CA TRP A 51 0.39 -11.61 -17.45
C TRP A 51 1.88 -11.41 -17.15
N GLY A 52 2.14 -10.63 -16.09
CA GLY A 52 3.46 -10.42 -15.54
C GLY A 52 3.95 -11.63 -14.72
N THR A 53 4.98 -11.38 -13.93
CA THR A 53 5.55 -12.42 -13.04
C THR A 53 4.61 -12.78 -11.90
N PRO A 54 4.52 -14.07 -11.49
CA PRO A 54 3.80 -14.48 -10.30
C PRO A 54 4.58 -14.22 -8.99
N TYR A 55 5.80 -13.68 -9.07
CA TYR A 55 6.65 -13.43 -7.91
C TYR A 55 5.99 -12.43 -6.95
N GLN A 56 5.89 -12.80 -5.67
CA GLN A 56 5.40 -11.93 -4.61
C GLN A 56 6.57 -11.28 -3.87
N ILE A 57 6.57 -9.95 -3.79
CA ILE A 57 7.70 -9.16 -3.27
C ILE A 57 7.72 -9.17 -1.74
N ILE A 58 6.60 -8.85 -1.11
CA ILE A 58 6.39 -8.88 0.35
C ILE A 58 4.95 -9.27 0.66
N PRO A 59 4.64 -9.82 1.84
CA PRO A 59 3.26 -10.09 2.25
C PRO A 59 2.50 -8.81 2.62
N ASP A 60 1.17 -8.85 2.51
CA ASP A 60 0.28 -7.69 2.73
C ASP A 60 0.36 -7.13 4.15
N ASP A 61 0.60 -7.98 5.16
CA ASP A 61 0.71 -7.58 6.56
C ASP A 61 1.98 -6.78 6.88
N GLN A 62 2.97 -6.80 6.00
CA GLN A 62 4.18 -5.96 6.09
C GLN A 62 4.01 -4.61 5.40
N PHE A 63 2.99 -4.47 4.55
CA PHE A 63 2.75 -3.23 3.80
C PHE A 63 1.99 -2.19 4.62
N VAL A 64 0.96 -2.61 5.33
CA VAL A 64 0.08 -1.72 6.09
C VAL A 64 0.72 -1.38 7.44
N ASP A 65 0.59 -0.12 7.89
CA ASP A 65 0.91 0.25 9.26
C ASP A 65 -0.13 -0.38 10.21
N GLY A 66 0.30 -1.38 10.97
CA GLY A 66 -0.60 -2.24 11.73
C GLY A 66 0.13 -3.10 12.77
N PRO A 67 -0.46 -4.22 13.20
CA PRO A 67 0.10 -5.05 14.27
C PRO A 67 1.55 -5.51 14.04
N SER A 68 1.99 -5.64 12.78
CA SER A 68 3.37 -6.01 12.43
C SER A 68 4.39 -4.92 12.72
N THR A 69 3.95 -3.67 12.88
CA THR A 69 4.81 -2.49 13.07
C THR A 69 4.76 -1.90 14.47
N ILE A 70 3.86 -2.37 15.35
CA ILE A 70 3.56 -1.77 16.66
C ILE A 70 4.77 -1.58 17.60
N ASN A 71 5.83 -2.37 17.43
CA ASN A 71 7.05 -2.26 18.23
C ASN A 71 8.24 -1.74 17.39
N PHE A 72 8.00 -1.14 16.25
CA PHE A 72 9.05 -0.59 15.41
C PHE A 72 9.27 0.88 15.74
N ASP A 73 10.42 1.21 16.28
CA ASP A 73 10.85 2.58 16.54
C ASP A 73 11.68 3.07 15.35
N THR A 74 11.08 3.95 14.55
CA THR A 74 11.71 4.52 13.35
C THR A 74 12.91 5.37 13.72
N GLY A 75 12.84 6.14 14.81
CA GLY A 75 13.92 7.01 15.27
C GLY A 75 15.14 6.22 15.71
N GLU A 76 14.94 5.20 16.54
CA GLU A 76 16.00 4.30 16.96
C GLU A 76 16.62 3.57 15.76
N PHE A 77 15.79 3.05 14.86
CA PHE A 77 16.26 2.34 13.67
C PHE A 77 17.12 3.24 12.78
N VAL A 78 16.65 4.45 12.45
CA VAL A 78 17.42 5.41 11.63
C VAL A 78 18.72 5.80 12.31
N ALA A 79 18.72 6.01 13.63
CA ALA A 79 19.91 6.40 14.38
C ALA A 79 21.05 5.35 14.34
N LEU A 80 20.71 4.07 14.16
CA LEU A 80 21.68 2.97 14.03
C LEU A 80 22.36 2.91 12.65
N HIS A 81 21.88 3.67 11.67
CA HIS A 81 22.39 3.64 10.30
C HIS A 81 23.20 4.91 9.98
N PRO A 82 24.26 4.82 9.16
CA PRO A 82 25.12 5.96 8.84
C PRO A 82 24.60 6.87 7.74
N GLY A 83 23.45 6.55 7.13
CA GLY A 83 22.92 7.25 5.96
C GLY A 83 22.46 8.69 6.25
N TRP A 84 22.23 9.45 5.17
CA TRP A 84 21.88 10.88 5.24
C TRP A 84 20.57 11.16 5.98
N LEU A 85 19.64 10.18 6.03
CA LEU A 85 18.34 10.36 6.67
C LEU A 85 18.46 10.70 8.17
N LYS A 86 19.52 10.18 8.82
CA LYS A 86 19.79 10.41 10.25
C LYS A 86 19.94 11.89 10.61
N ASP A 87 20.63 12.64 9.75
CA ASP A 87 20.94 14.05 9.99
C ASP A 87 20.01 14.99 9.20
N TYR A 88 19.04 14.43 8.47
CA TYR A 88 18.08 15.19 7.69
C TYR A 88 17.01 15.83 8.58
N SER A 89 16.69 17.07 8.30
CA SER A 89 15.53 17.75 8.88
C SER A 89 14.93 18.74 7.89
N ALA A 90 13.61 18.85 7.87
CA ALA A 90 12.87 19.78 7.02
C ALA A 90 11.52 20.16 7.63
N PHE A 91 10.92 21.24 7.13
CA PHE A 91 9.55 21.58 7.48
C PHE A 91 8.60 20.57 6.83
N ALA A 92 7.78 19.92 7.64
CA ALA A 92 6.82 18.94 7.19
C ALA A 92 5.53 19.01 8.04
N GLY A 93 4.41 19.16 7.38
CA GLY A 93 3.13 19.39 8.04
C GLY A 93 3.09 20.78 8.69
N ASP A 94 3.27 20.84 10.00
CA ASP A 94 3.11 22.05 10.83
C ASP A 94 4.38 22.52 11.53
N LYS A 95 5.48 21.74 11.47
CA LYS A 95 6.75 22.04 12.16
C LYS A 95 7.96 21.44 11.43
N THR A 96 9.15 21.84 11.86
CA THR A 96 10.38 21.16 11.44
C THR A 96 10.45 19.79 12.10
N ARG A 97 10.72 18.76 11.30
CA ARG A 97 10.84 17.35 11.70
C ARG A 97 12.15 16.76 11.24
N THR A 98 12.66 15.81 11.99
CA THR A 98 13.76 14.95 11.55
C THR A 98 13.31 14.02 10.44
N GLY A 99 14.26 13.39 9.73
CA GLY A 99 13.94 12.41 8.70
C GLY A 99 13.07 11.26 9.21
N ALA A 100 13.36 10.74 10.40
CA ALA A 100 12.57 9.70 11.04
C ALA A 100 11.14 10.17 11.36
N GLU A 101 10.97 11.37 11.96
CA GLU A 101 9.64 11.93 12.24
C GLU A 101 8.82 12.19 10.96
N ILE A 102 9.47 12.48 9.83
CA ILE A 102 8.79 12.63 8.53
C ILE A 102 8.29 11.28 8.03
N ILE A 103 9.09 10.22 8.18
CA ILE A 103 8.66 8.85 7.87
C ILE A 103 7.42 8.48 8.68
N ASP A 104 7.44 8.68 10.00
CA ASP A 104 6.32 8.36 10.89
C ASP A 104 5.07 9.16 10.54
N LEU A 105 5.23 10.47 10.28
CA LEU A 105 4.11 11.31 9.86
C LEU A 105 3.43 10.78 8.60
N VAL A 106 4.20 10.38 7.60
CA VAL A 106 3.64 9.85 6.35
C VAL A 106 3.08 8.45 6.56
N ALA A 107 3.76 7.59 7.32
CA ALA A 107 3.29 6.25 7.67
C ALA A 107 1.89 6.28 8.30
N ILE A 108 1.69 7.14 9.30
CA ILE A 108 0.40 7.34 9.98
C ILE A 108 -0.65 7.89 9.00
N ASN A 109 -0.30 8.95 8.24
CA ASN A 109 -1.25 9.63 7.36
C ASN A 109 -1.75 8.75 6.21
N PHE A 110 -0.93 7.83 5.74
CA PHE A 110 -1.23 6.96 4.60
C PHE A 110 -1.48 5.51 5.00
N SER A 111 -1.38 5.17 6.29
CA SER A 111 -1.49 3.81 6.80
C SER A 111 -0.54 2.83 6.10
N ILE A 112 0.67 3.29 5.77
CA ILE A 112 1.73 2.49 5.15
C ILE A 112 2.81 2.24 6.21
N SER A 113 3.28 1.00 6.32
CA SER A 113 4.36 0.63 7.24
C SER A 113 5.58 1.54 7.08
N PRO A 114 6.13 2.12 8.16
CA PRO A 114 7.35 2.92 8.09
C PRO A 114 8.55 2.13 7.52
N ARG A 115 8.56 0.80 7.68
CA ARG A 115 9.56 -0.08 7.07
C ARG A 115 9.53 -0.05 5.55
N ILE A 116 8.33 0.05 4.96
CA ILE A 116 8.16 0.18 3.50
C ILE A 116 8.75 1.50 3.02
N LEU A 117 8.45 2.60 3.69
CA LEU A 117 8.95 3.93 3.32
C LEU A 117 10.47 3.99 3.44
N LEU A 118 11.04 3.44 4.51
CA LEU A 118 12.49 3.32 4.71
C LEU A 118 13.15 2.44 3.63
N ALA A 119 12.52 1.31 3.27
CA ALA A 119 13.03 0.44 2.21
C ALA A 119 13.04 1.14 0.84
N PHE A 120 12.01 1.95 0.52
CA PHE A 120 11.99 2.75 -0.70
C PHE A 120 13.11 3.81 -0.70
N LEU A 121 13.32 4.52 0.40
CA LEU A 121 14.42 5.49 0.52
C LEU A 121 15.79 4.81 0.39
N GLU A 122 15.97 3.66 1.02
CA GLU A 122 17.22 2.91 0.87
C GLU A 122 17.42 2.42 -0.56
N TYR A 123 16.39 1.89 -1.19
CA TYR A 123 16.46 1.38 -2.55
C TYR A 123 16.80 2.49 -3.56
N GLN A 124 16.16 3.66 -3.44
CA GLN A 124 16.27 4.76 -4.41
C GLN A 124 17.47 5.67 -4.15
N SER A 125 17.74 6.04 -2.90
CA SER A 125 18.71 7.09 -2.57
C SER A 125 19.71 6.71 -1.47
N LYS A 126 19.73 5.43 -1.06
CA LYS A 126 20.61 4.96 0.02
C LYS A 126 20.47 5.77 1.31
N GLY A 127 19.23 6.12 1.65
CA GLY A 127 18.90 6.98 2.78
C GLY A 127 19.45 6.52 4.12
N LEU A 128 19.60 5.22 4.31
CA LEU A 128 20.09 4.60 5.53
C LEU A 128 21.60 4.28 5.50
N THR A 129 22.18 4.06 4.29
CA THR A 129 23.55 3.57 4.18
C THR A 129 24.56 4.57 3.62
N ASP A 130 24.13 5.56 2.84
CA ASP A 130 25.02 6.57 2.28
C ASP A 130 24.91 7.90 3.06
N PRO A 131 25.99 8.34 3.76
CA PRO A 131 25.96 9.65 4.44
C PRO A 131 26.09 10.84 3.48
N ASN A 132 26.43 10.63 2.20
CA ASN A 132 26.67 11.67 1.22
C ASN A 132 25.75 11.47 -0.01
N PRO A 133 24.46 11.79 0.10
CA PRO A 133 23.53 11.58 -1.01
C PRO A 133 23.89 12.49 -2.20
N PRO A 134 23.63 12.05 -3.43
CA PRO A 134 23.83 12.88 -4.63
C PRO A 134 22.90 14.09 -4.66
N GLY A 135 21.83 14.10 -3.86
CA GLY A 135 20.84 15.17 -3.69
C GLY A 135 19.68 14.66 -2.83
N THR A 136 19.11 15.55 -2.03
CA THR A 136 17.93 15.25 -1.18
C THR A 136 16.66 15.93 -1.68
N GLU A 137 16.73 16.61 -2.83
CA GLU A 137 15.59 17.29 -3.42
C GLU A 137 14.52 16.30 -3.90
N TYR A 138 14.95 15.21 -4.57
CA TYR A 138 14.06 14.17 -5.10
C TYR A 138 14.50 12.76 -4.67
N PRO A 139 14.52 12.44 -3.37
CA PRO A 139 15.10 11.19 -2.87
C PRO A 139 14.38 9.91 -3.32
N LEU A 140 13.16 10.02 -3.86
CA LEU A 140 12.43 8.89 -4.46
C LEU A 140 12.38 8.96 -6.00
N GLY A 141 13.06 9.96 -6.60
CA GLY A 141 13.29 10.04 -8.03
C GLY A 141 12.10 10.56 -8.86
N TYR A 142 11.18 11.28 -8.25
CA TYR A 142 10.12 11.98 -8.96
C TYR A 142 10.45 13.48 -9.07
N GLU A 143 11.02 13.87 -10.20
CA GLU A 143 11.52 15.23 -10.46
C GLU A 143 10.39 16.15 -10.91
N ASP A 144 9.58 16.59 -9.94
CA ASP A 144 8.54 17.61 -10.13
C ASP A 144 8.64 18.61 -8.97
N PHE A 145 8.73 19.90 -9.29
CA PHE A 145 8.89 20.98 -8.31
C PHE A 145 7.81 20.96 -7.20
N SER A 146 6.59 20.54 -7.52
CA SER A 146 5.51 20.42 -6.55
C SER A 146 5.75 19.32 -5.51
N TYR A 147 6.69 18.42 -5.77
CA TYR A 147 7.04 17.28 -4.91
C TYR A 147 8.49 17.32 -4.44
N GLU A 148 9.11 18.50 -4.40
CA GLU A 148 10.46 18.67 -3.88
C GLU A 148 10.53 18.40 -2.38
N GLY A 149 11.62 17.77 -1.95
CA GLY A 149 11.93 17.42 -0.56
C GLY A 149 11.33 16.12 -0.07
N LEU A 150 11.92 15.57 0.99
CA LEU A 150 11.60 14.24 1.52
C LEU A 150 10.10 14.03 1.77
N TYR A 151 9.46 15.01 2.46
CA TYR A 151 8.06 14.91 2.82
C TYR A 151 7.15 14.76 1.59
N MET A 152 7.31 15.63 0.61
CA MET A 152 6.47 15.63 -0.59
C MET A 152 6.76 14.42 -1.49
N GLN A 153 8.01 13.96 -1.56
CA GLN A 153 8.37 12.72 -2.25
C GLN A 153 7.69 11.51 -1.61
N LEU A 154 7.68 11.44 -0.29
CA LEU A 154 6.99 10.35 0.43
C LEU A 154 5.47 10.42 0.25
N VAL A 155 4.87 11.62 0.27
CA VAL A 155 3.43 11.82 -0.01
C VAL A 155 3.08 11.32 -1.42
N TRP A 156 3.87 11.72 -2.42
CA TRP A 156 3.70 11.25 -3.80
C TRP A 156 3.79 9.71 -3.90
N ALA A 157 4.85 9.13 -3.35
CA ALA A 157 5.05 7.68 -3.38
C ALA A 157 3.91 6.94 -2.65
N SER A 158 3.49 7.43 -1.48
CA SER A 158 2.42 6.82 -0.69
C SER A 158 1.08 6.83 -1.41
N ASN A 159 0.76 7.89 -2.16
CA ASN A 159 -0.43 7.92 -3.00
C ASN A 159 -0.40 6.82 -4.08
N ILE A 160 0.73 6.66 -4.78
CA ILE A 160 0.87 5.61 -5.80
C ILE A 160 0.76 4.22 -5.16
N LEU A 161 1.45 4.01 -4.04
CA LEU A 161 1.44 2.74 -3.33
C LEU A 161 0.02 2.37 -2.84
N ASN A 162 -0.71 3.30 -2.25
CA ASN A 162 -2.08 3.08 -1.82
C ASN A 162 -3.04 2.86 -3.00
N ASN A 163 -2.89 3.63 -4.07
CA ASN A 163 -3.68 3.42 -5.29
C ASN A 163 -3.42 2.02 -5.87
N GLY A 164 -2.18 1.54 -5.85
CA GLY A 164 -1.81 0.19 -6.24
C GLY A 164 -2.44 -0.87 -5.33
N TYR A 165 -2.26 -0.73 -4.02
CA TYR A 165 -2.73 -1.68 -3.02
C TYR A 165 -4.26 -1.83 -3.03
N TYR A 166 -4.98 -0.72 -2.85
CA TYR A 166 -6.44 -0.74 -2.79
C TYR A 166 -7.08 -0.90 -4.17
N GLY A 167 -6.45 -0.40 -5.22
CA GLY A 167 -6.89 -0.61 -6.60
C GLY A 167 -6.87 -2.08 -7.01
N TRP A 168 -5.84 -2.83 -6.58
CA TRP A 168 -5.80 -4.28 -6.77
C TRP A 168 -6.90 -4.97 -5.96
N ARG A 169 -7.00 -4.70 -4.68
CA ARG A 169 -8.02 -5.31 -3.79
C ARG A 169 -9.45 -5.06 -4.23
N SER A 170 -9.73 -3.93 -4.84
CA SER A 170 -11.05 -3.57 -5.36
C SER A 170 -11.30 -4.00 -6.81
N GLY A 171 -10.26 -4.49 -7.52
CA GLY A 171 -10.34 -4.86 -8.93
C GLY A 171 -10.34 -3.68 -9.91
N HIS A 172 -9.93 -2.49 -9.46
CA HIS A 172 -9.78 -1.34 -10.36
C HIS A 172 -8.53 -1.45 -11.25
N ILE A 173 -7.45 -2.04 -10.73
CA ILE A 173 -6.23 -2.28 -11.53
C ILE A 173 -6.45 -3.52 -12.39
N LYS A 174 -6.44 -3.31 -13.70
CA LYS A 174 -6.59 -4.36 -14.71
C LYS A 174 -5.29 -4.62 -15.47
N SER A 175 -4.52 -3.58 -15.70
CA SER A 175 -3.27 -3.63 -16.44
C SER A 175 -2.42 -2.43 -16.10
N PHE A 176 -1.12 -2.58 -16.28
CA PHE A 176 -0.14 -1.52 -16.32
C PHE A 176 0.21 -1.18 -17.75
N GLU A 177 0.52 0.07 -18.02
CA GLU A 177 1.11 0.54 -19.26
C GLU A 177 2.54 1.01 -18.97
N HIS A 178 3.50 0.37 -19.59
CA HIS A 178 4.91 0.71 -19.49
C HIS A 178 5.24 1.95 -20.36
N PRO A 179 6.35 2.66 -20.10
CA PRO A 179 6.74 3.83 -20.88
C PRO A 179 6.95 3.55 -22.39
N ASP A 180 7.20 2.30 -22.76
CA ASP A 180 7.33 1.84 -24.15
C ASP A 180 5.99 1.48 -24.80
N GLY A 181 4.86 1.69 -24.09
CA GLY A 181 3.52 1.35 -24.55
C GLY A 181 3.13 -0.12 -24.37
N ARG A 182 4.01 -0.95 -23.81
CA ARG A 182 3.70 -2.35 -23.51
C ARG A 182 2.68 -2.43 -22.38
N LEU A 183 1.65 -3.24 -22.58
CA LEU A 183 0.67 -3.56 -21.55
C LEU A 183 1.09 -4.83 -20.79
N GLU A 184 1.00 -4.77 -19.47
CA GLU A 184 1.20 -5.90 -18.58
C GLU A 184 0.02 -6.02 -17.61
N ARG A 185 -0.51 -7.21 -17.42
CA ARG A 185 -1.48 -7.47 -16.35
C ARG A 185 -0.76 -8.07 -15.16
N PRO A 186 -0.96 -7.54 -13.94
CA PRO A 186 -0.46 -8.23 -12.77
C PRO A 186 -0.95 -9.67 -12.76
N ASP A 187 -0.06 -10.61 -12.38
CA ASP A 187 -0.45 -12.01 -12.27
C ASP A 187 -1.54 -12.15 -11.20
N PRO A 188 -2.63 -12.87 -11.47
CA PRO A 188 -3.77 -12.96 -10.54
C PRO A 188 -3.44 -13.62 -9.19
N TRP A 189 -2.30 -14.27 -9.06
CA TRP A 189 -1.81 -14.85 -7.80
C TRP A 189 -1.00 -13.87 -6.95
N GLN A 190 -0.73 -12.66 -7.46
CA GLN A 190 -0.04 -11.65 -6.69
C GLN A 190 -0.93 -11.10 -5.57
N ASN A 191 -0.27 -10.69 -4.48
CA ASN A 191 -0.90 -9.98 -3.37
C ASN A 191 -0.89 -8.46 -3.60
N ALA A 192 -1.68 -7.73 -2.83
CA ALA A 192 -1.87 -6.29 -3.01
C ALA A 192 -0.58 -5.49 -2.76
N ALA A 193 0.24 -5.90 -1.79
CA ALA A 193 1.52 -5.25 -1.51
C ALA A 193 2.48 -5.34 -2.72
N THR A 194 2.52 -6.49 -3.39
CA THR A 194 3.31 -6.66 -4.62
C THR A 194 2.83 -5.73 -5.72
N VAL A 195 1.52 -5.67 -5.97
CA VAL A 195 0.97 -4.80 -7.02
C VAL A 195 1.17 -3.31 -6.68
N ALA A 196 1.13 -2.93 -5.40
CA ALA A 196 1.47 -1.58 -4.97
C ALA A 196 2.92 -1.21 -5.33
N ILE A 197 3.87 -2.10 -5.06
CA ILE A 197 5.29 -1.89 -5.38
C ILE A 197 5.50 -1.84 -6.90
N GLN A 198 4.83 -2.70 -7.66
CA GLN A 198 4.83 -2.65 -9.12
C GLN A 198 4.29 -1.31 -9.64
N SER A 199 3.20 -0.80 -9.07
CA SER A 199 2.61 0.50 -9.43
C SER A 199 3.59 1.66 -9.27
N TYR A 200 4.47 1.59 -8.27
CA TYR A 200 5.51 2.59 -8.08
C TYR A 200 6.60 2.50 -9.16
N PHE A 201 7.04 1.29 -9.49
CA PHE A 201 8.14 1.10 -10.43
C PHE A 201 7.73 1.10 -11.91
N ILE A 202 6.43 1.09 -12.23
CA ILE A 202 5.94 0.93 -13.60
C ILE A 202 6.42 2.02 -14.56
N THR A 203 6.74 3.21 -14.07
CA THR A 203 7.25 4.33 -14.86
C THR A 203 8.71 4.20 -15.24
N LYS A 204 9.44 3.23 -14.68
CA LYS A 204 10.84 2.98 -14.99
C LYS A 204 11.01 2.22 -16.31
N PRO A 205 12.15 2.34 -16.98
CA PRO A 205 12.49 1.48 -18.11
C PRO A 205 12.32 -0.01 -17.76
N THR A 206 11.93 -0.82 -18.74
CA THR A 206 11.56 -2.24 -18.54
C THR A 206 12.62 -3.06 -17.81
N ASN A 207 13.91 -2.84 -18.08
CA ASN A 207 15.00 -3.54 -17.39
C ASN A 207 15.10 -3.14 -15.90
N GLU A 208 14.93 -1.87 -15.58
CA GLU A 208 14.94 -1.35 -14.20
C GLU A 208 13.69 -1.82 -13.45
N TYR A 209 12.54 -1.77 -14.10
CA TYR A 209 11.29 -2.31 -13.54
C TYR A 209 11.44 -3.79 -13.18
N ASN A 210 11.89 -4.62 -14.14
CA ASN A 210 12.05 -6.06 -13.90
C ASN A 210 13.04 -6.38 -12.77
N LEU A 211 14.11 -5.59 -12.65
CA LEU A 211 15.06 -5.71 -11.54
C LEU A 211 14.38 -5.32 -10.22
N ALA A 212 13.69 -4.19 -10.18
CA ALA A 212 13.08 -3.66 -8.97
C ALA A 212 12.01 -4.60 -8.38
N ILE A 213 11.19 -5.22 -9.24
CA ILE A 213 10.12 -6.14 -8.82
C ILE A 213 10.59 -7.58 -8.64
N GLY A 214 11.81 -7.89 -9.04
CA GLY A 214 12.42 -9.22 -8.89
C GLY A 214 13.02 -9.48 -7.50
N PRO A 215 13.52 -10.70 -7.27
CA PRO A 215 14.07 -11.10 -5.97
C PRO A 215 15.31 -10.32 -5.55
N ASP A 216 16.10 -9.81 -6.51
CA ASP A 216 17.31 -9.03 -6.24
C ASP A 216 17.07 -7.52 -6.14
N GLY A 217 15.83 -7.06 -6.33
CA GLY A 217 15.42 -5.66 -6.26
C GLY A 217 14.95 -5.23 -4.87
N PHE A 218 13.75 -4.65 -4.82
CA PHE A 218 13.15 -4.13 -3.59
C PHE A 218 13.02 -5.19 -2.48
N ALA A 219 12.63 -6.43 -2.83
CA ALA A 219 12.51 -7.53 -1.88
C ALA A 219 13.82 -7.80 -1.13
N LYS A 220 14.96 -7.74 -1.82
CA LYS A 220 16.29 -7.90 -1.22
C LYS A 220 16.64 -6.74 -0.29
N THR A 221 16.36 -5.50 -0.71
CA THR A 221 16.58 -4.32 0.14
C THR A 221 15.76 -4.43 1.43
N PHE A 222 14.48 -4.75 1.33
CA PHE A 222 13.61 -4.97 2.49
C PHE A 222 14.15 -6.07 3.41
N THR A 223 14.57 -7.19 2.83
CA THR A 223 15.11 -8.33 3.60
C THR A 223 16.43 -8.00 4.32
N ILE A 224 17.29 -7.21 3.69
CA ILE A 224 18.56 -6.77 4.33
C ILE A 224 18.27 -5.89 5.54
N LEU A 225 17.28 -5.00 5.45
CA LEU A 225 16.94 -4.05 6.52
C LEU A 225 16.16 -4.70 7.66
N PHE A 226 15.20 -5.56 7.35
CA PHE A 226 14.18 -5.99 8.30
C PHE A 226 14.09 -7.51 8.47
N GLY A 227 14.93 -8.28 7.76
CA GLY A 227 14.82 -9.73 7.72
C GLY A 227 13.80 -10.24 6.72
N ASN A 228 13.68 -11.57 6.63
CA ASN A 228 12.77 -12.20 5.68
C ASN A 228 11.29 -11.96 6.09
N PRO A 229 10.51 -11.22 5.30
CA PRO A 229 9.13 -10.88 5.65
C PRO A 229 8.17 -12.07 5.63
N TRP A 230 8.56 -13.17 5.00
CA TRP A 230 7.73 -14.37 4.86
C TRP A 230 7.85 -15.35 6.04
N VAL A 231 8.80 -15.13 6.95
CA VAL A 231 9.04 -16.01 8.11
C VAL A 231 8.34 -15.49 9.37
N SER A 232 7.71 -14.31 9.32
CA SER A 232 7.00 -13.74 10.46
C SER A 232 5.85 -14.65 10.91
N PRO A 233 5.64 -14.85 12.22
CA PRO A 233 4.49 -15.59 12.69
C PRO A 233 3.22 -14.84 12.27
N SER A 234 2.52 -15.40 11.34
CA SER A 234 1.35 -14.87 10.63
C SER A 234 0.10 -14.64 11.49
N THR A 235 0.21 -14.64 12.81
CA THR A 235 -0.93 -14.55 13.73
C THR A 235 -0.87 -13.33 14.67
N LEU A 236 -0.40 -12.20 14.15
CA LEU A 236 -0.49 -10.93 14.90
C LEU A 236 -1.94 -10.46 15.06
N ILE A 237 -2.84 -10.89 14.16
CA ILE A 237 -4.27 -10.67 14.32
C ILE A 237 -4.87 -11.91 14.98
N PRO A 238 -5.39 -11.83 16.22
CA PRO A 238 -6.03 -12.95 16.87
C PRO A 238 -7.17 -13.52 16.02
N VAL A 239 -7.24 -14.85 15.88
CA VAL A 239 -8.33 -15.53 15.14
C VAL A 239 -9.70 -15.21 15.70
N SER A 240 -9.75 -14.78 16.99
CA SER A 240 -10.95 -14.36 17.71
C SER A 240 -11.33 -12.90 17.47
N LEU A 241 -10.53 -12.14 16.71
CA LEU A 241 -10.84 -10.75 16.40
C LEU A 241 -12.03 -10.70 15.44
N ASN A 242 -13.17 -10.34 15.94
CA ASN A 242 -14.36 -10.11 15.14
C ASN A 242 -14.52 -8.63 14.86
N GLN A 243 -14.82 -8.29 13.61
CA GLN A 243 -15.23 -6.95 13.24
C GLN A 243 -16.45 -6.56 14.09
N PRO A 244 -16.40 -5.49 14.89
CA PRO A 244 -17.59 -5.01 15.57
C PRO A 244 -18.65 -4.57 14.54
N ILE A 245 -19.91 -4.67 14.92
CA ILE A 245 -20.99 -4.13 14.09
C ILE A 245 -20.87 -2.61 14.12
N LEU A 246 -20.40 -2.06 13.02
CA LEU A 246 -20.27 -0.61 12.85
C LEU A 246 -21.55 -0.08 12.21
N LEU A 247 -22.14 0.91 12.84
CA LEU A 247 -23.29 1.63 12.33
C LEU A 247 -22.84 3.05 11.95
N PHE A 248 -23.43 3.58 10.89
CA PHE A 248 -23.24 5.00 10.59
C PHE A 248 -23.84 5.87 11.69
N PRO A 249 -23.27 7.06 11.99
CA PRO A 249 -23.77 7.97 13.03
C PRO A 249 -25.09 8.68 12.64
N PHE A 250 -25.78 8.21 11.61
CA PHE A 250 -27.05 8.75 11.12
C PHE A 250 -28.05 7.62 10.85
N SER A 251 -29.32 7.95 10.84
CA SER A 251 -30.41 6.96 10.76
C SER A 251 -30.44 6.22 9.44
N ALA A 252 -30.84 4.94 9.49
CA ALA A 252 -31.04 4.15 8.27
C ALA A 252 -32.02 4.84 7.30
N GLY A 253 -31.69 4.82 6.01
CA GLY A 253 -32.48 5.48 4.97
C GLY A 253 -32.10 6.95 4.71
N GLN A 254 -31.22 7.53 5.53
CA GLN A 254 -30.63 8.83 5.22
C GLN A 254 -29.43 8.65 4.27
N SER A 255 -29.26 9.62 3.35
CA SER A 255 -28.11 9.68 2.45
C SER A 255 -27.20 10.81 2.90
N TRP A 256 -25.92 10.50 3.19
CA TRP A 256 -24.90 11.46 3.56
C TRP A 256 -23.71 11.33 2.62
N THR A 257 -23.08 12.45 2.31
CA THR A 257 -21.89 12.44 1.45
C THR A 257 -20.63 12.33 2.31
N TYR A 258 -19.78 11.35 2.02
CA TYR A 258 -18.43 11.29 2.56
C TYR A 258 -17.61 12.43 1.95
N THR A 259 -17.07 13.32 2.79
CA THR A 259 -16.38 14.55 2.34
C THR A 259 -14.89 14.54 2.65
N GLY A 260 -14.41 13.69 3.56
CA GLY A 260 -13.01 13.60 3.86
C GLY A 260 -12.67 12.62 4.99
N GLY A 261 -11.39 12.29 5.08
CA GLY A 261 -10.81 11.43 6.11
C GLY A 261 -10.17 10.16 5.56
N PRO A 262 -9.53 9.38 6.45
CA PRO A 262 -9.29 9.73 7.85
C PRO A 262 -8.33 10.92 8.01
N HIS A 263 -8.54 11.74 9.02
CA HIS A 263 -7.67 12.86 9.40
C HIS A 263 -7.57 13.00 10.92
N SER A 264 -6.63 13.82 11.41
CA SER A 264 -6.51 14.13 12.84
C SER A 264 -7.71 14.93 13.33
N GLY A 265 -8.02 14.80 14.60
CA GLY A 265 -8.96 15.70 15.28
C GLY A 265 -8.46 17.15 15.27
N TRP A 266 -9.38 18.10 15.46
CA TRP A 266 -9.07 19.53 15.48
C TRP A 266 -7.98 19.86 16.50
N GLY A 267 -6.83 20.37 16.02
CA GLY A 267 -5.74 20.85 16.83
C GLY A 267 -4.74 19.79 17.34
N THR A 268 -4.89 18.53 16.97
CA THR A 268 -3.93 17.47 17.28
C THR A 268 -3.68 16.60 16.06
N LEU A 269 -2.44 16.05 15.94
CA LEU A 269 -2.08 15.16 14.84
C LEU A 269 -2.50 13.71 15.07
N GLU A 270 -2.98 13.37 16.25
CA GLU A 270 -3.40 12.02 16.64
C GLU A 270 -4.69 12.04 17.48
N PRO A 271 -5.54 11.03 17.36
CA PRO A 271 -5.52 9.93 16.42
C PRO A 271 -6.02 10.32 15.02
N TYR A 272 -5.46 9.71 13.99
CA TYR A 272 -5.85 9.88 12.58
C TYR A 272 -7.10 9.04 12.27
N SER A 273 -8.22 9.39 12.90
CA SER A 273 -9.45 8.59 12.89
C SER A 273 -10.72 9.40 12.57
N GLY A 274 -10.59 10.69 12.31
CA GLY A 274 -11.72 11.54 11.91
C GLY A 274 -12.18 11.23 10.50
N ILE A 275 -13.48 11.05 10.32
CA ILE A 275 -14.15 10.85 9.02
C ILE A 275 -15.28 11.86 8.92
N ASP A 276 -15.30 12.64 7.83
CA ASP A 276 -16.29 13.68 7.61
C ASP A 276 -17.43 13.22 6.73
N PHE A 277 -18.63 13.54 7.17
CA PHE A 277 -19.86 13.36 6.39
C PHE A 277 -20.67 14.65 6.36
N ALA A 278 -21.14 15.03 5.17
CA ALA A 278 -22.07 16.15 4.98
C ALA A 278 -23.51 15.65 4.72
N PRO A 279 -24.52 16.26 5.35
CA PRO A 279 -25.91 15.97 5.05
C PRO A 279 -26.29 16.49 3.66
N PRO A 280 -27.33 15.93 3.01
CA PRO A 280 -27.67 16.24 1.62
C PRO A 280 -28.02 17.71 1.31
N ALA A 281 -28.39 18.49 2.32
CA ALA A 281 -28.83 19.87 2.16
C ALA A 281 -27.77 20.94 2.48
N ASN A 282 -26.59 20.57 3.01
CA ASN A 282 -25.58 21.51 3.52
C ASN A 282 -24.17 21.11 3.12
N ILE A 283 -23.89 20.97 1.83
CA ILE A 283 -22.53 20.81 1.35
C ILE A 283 -21.88 22.21 1.38
N GLY A 284 -21.06 22.49 2.37
CA GLY A 284 -20.26 23.71 2.47
C GLY A 284 -20.91 24.84 3.31
N GLY A 285 -21.62 24.50 4.33
CA GLY A 285 -22.08 25.45 5.37
C GLY A 285 -21.01 25.71 6.39
#